data_006d7a8ac5aa962b180d9137584ba2b6
#
_entry.id   006d7a8ac5aa962b180d9137584ba2b6
#
_cell.length_a   1.000
_cell.length_b   1.000
_cell.length_c   1.000
_cell.angle_alpha   90.00
_cell.angle_beta   90.00
_cell.angle_gamma   90.00
#
_symmetry.space_group_name_H-M   'P 1'
#
loop_
_entity.id
_entity.type
_entity.pdbx_description
1 polymer ?
#
loop_
_entity_poly.entity_id
_entity_poly.type
_entity_poly.pdbx_seq_one_letter_code
_entity_poly.pdbx_strand_id
1 'polypeptide(L)'
;ILTYSQAVNEALSQAMSKDKNVIVMGLGVDDPGGVFGTTKGLIKKYPNRVFDMPTAENSSTGFAIGLALQGKKPVITHQRVEFALLSMDQIINQAAKWHYMSGGKAKVPIVIRLIIGKGWGQGPQHSQSLEVLFAHIPGLKVVCPSSPHEAKGLLISSVLDNNPVIFYEHRWLHMTKGHVPKKFYKLPLGNNKILQKGKDLTIISFSYMLVECLKVNTILKENNIRAEIINIQTLNPFKISKIIGSAKKTKKILFVDNGWKNFGIGAEIISSISENIKKAKVEYERIGIVQTPIPSTISLAKYSYPNTYSIIKKIEKLVKRKIKIDPKYVSKGSPDQPDNNFLGPF
;
A
#
# COMPACT_ATOMS: atom_id res chain seq x y z
N ILE A 1 -2.82 21.51 -0.07
CA ILE A 1 -2.51 20.39 -0.98
C ILE A 1 -1.06 20.01 -0.78
N LEU A 2 -0.80 18.71 -0.60
CA LEU A 2 0.55 18.12 -0.50
C LEU A 2 0.70 16.99 -1.51
N THR A 3 1.95 16.68 -1.88
CA THR A 3 2.26 15.41 -2.51
C THR A 3 2.23 14.29 -1.46
N TYR A 4 2.12 13.05 -1.91
CA TYR A 4 2.18 11.90 -1.00
C TYR A 4 3.49 11.86 -0.19
N SER A 5 4.65 12.10 -0.85
CA SER A 5 5.93 12.16 -0.15
C SER A 5 6.00 13.29 0.89
N GLN A 6 5.44 14.47 0.58
CA GLN A 6 5.33 15.57 1.54
C GLN A 6 4.41 15.22 2.71
N ALA A 7 3.33 14.49 2.46
CA ALA A 7 2.41 14.04 3.50
C ALA A 7 3.07 13.04 4.46
N VAL A 8 3.91 12.12 3.95
CA VAL A 8 4.74 11.22 4.76
C VAL A 8 5.75 12.02 5.59
N ASN A 9 6.46 12.98 4.97
CA ASN A 9 7.41 13.84 5.66
C ASN A 9 6.74 14.63 6.80
N GLU A 10 5.58 15.21 6.54
CA GLU A 10 4.82 15.95 7.55
C GLU A 10 4.35 15.04 8.69
N ALA A 11 3.93 13.78 8.38
CA ALA A 11 3.57 12.80 9.39
C ALA A 11 4.74 12.49 10.33
N LEU A 12 5.93 12.21 9.79
CA LEU A 12 7.15 11.96 10.56
C LEU A 12 7.52 13.18 11.41
N SER A 13 7.56 14.36 10.80
CA SER A 13 7.87 15.61 11.51
C SER A 13 6.91 15.87 12.67
N GLN A 14 5.61 15.68 12.46
CA GLN A 14 4.60 15.87 13.51
C GLN A 14 4.67 14.81 14.60
N ALA A 15 4.91 13.55 14.25
CA ALA A 15 5.10 12.47 15.22
C ALA A 15 6.32 12.72 16.11
N MET A 16 7.47 13.08 15.50
CA MET A 16 8.70 13.41 16.22
C MET A 16 8.55 14.64 17.11
N SER A 17 7.75 15.63 16.69
CA SER A 17 7.45 16.81 17.50
C SER A 17 6.63 16.48 18.75
N LYS A 18 5.70 15.53 18.64
CA LYS A 18 4.77 15.16 19.73
C LYS A 18 5.33 14.11 20.68
N ASP A 19 6.24 13.27 20.22
CA ASP A 19 6.82 12.19 21.03
C ASP A 19 8.35 12.15 20.83
N LYS A 20 9.10 12.42 21.90
CA LYS A 20 10.56 12.40 21.91
C LYS A 20 11.16 10.99 21.72
N ASN A 21 10.36 9.96 21.86
CA ASN A 21 10.80 8.58 21.63
C ASN A 21 10.74 8.15 20.16
N VAL A 22 10.11 8.95 19.28
CA VAL A 22 10.09 8.66 17.84
C VAL A 22 11.47 8.94 17.25
N ILE A 23 12.01 7.93 16.57
CA ILE A 23 13.30 7.93 15.89
C ILE A 23 13.07 7.55 14.43
N VAL A 24 13.72 8.24 13.49
CA VAL A 24 13.72 7.90 12.07
C VAL A 24 15.08 7.33 11.70
N MET A 25 15.12 6.19 11.03
CA MET A 25 16.35 5.51 10.66
C MET A 25 16.22 4.75 9.33
N GLY A 26 17.34 4.45 8.70
CA GLY A 26 17.42 3.74 7.43
C GLY A 26 18.48 4.34 6.51
N LEU A 27 18.82 3.64 5.44
CA LEU A 27 19.81 4.07 4.47
C LEU A 27 19.35 5.35 3.73
N GLY A 28 20.14 6.40 3.76
CA GLY A 28 19.91 7.68 3.07
C GLY A 28 18.78 8.53 3.69
N VAL A 29 18.41 8.30 4.95
CA VAL A 29 17.36 9.09 5.61
C VAL A 29 17.81 10.52 5.93
N ASP A 30 19.10 10.75 6.04
CA ASP A 30 19.75 12.04 6.31
C ASP A 30 20.25 12.76 5.05
N ASP A 31 20.25 12.09 3.89
CA ASP A 31 20.61 12.69 2.60
C ASP A 31 19.87 14.03 2.36
N PRO A 32 20.46 14.99 1.65
CA PRO A 32 19.82 16.27 1.34
C PRO A 32 18.46 16.15 0.65
N GLY A 33 18.29 15.12 -0.21
CA GLY A 33 17.01 14.76 -0.85
C GLY A 33 16.09 13.93 0.02
N GLY A 34 16.62 13.29 1.07
CA GLY A 34 15.95 12.28 1.88
C GLY A 34 15.55 11.06 1.06
N VAL A 35 14.91 10.08 1.68
CA VAL A 35 14.39 8.91 0.97
C VAL A 35 13.20 9.34 0.12
N PHE A 36 13.43 9.58 -1.16
CA PHE A 36 12.41 10.05 -2.12
C PHE A 36 11.61 11.28 -1.64
N GLY A 37 12.26 12.17 -0.89
CA GLY A 37 11.64 13.36 -0.29
C GLY A 37 10.91 13.12 1.02
N THR A 38 10.70 11.87 1.44
CA THR A 38 9.88 11.55 2.64
C THR A 38 10.58 11.86 3.95
N THR A 39 11.92 11.95 3.98
CA THR A 39 12.72 12.30 5.18
C THR A 39 13.45 13.64 5.05
N LYS A 40 13.24 14.36 3.94
CA LYS A 40 13.92 15.61 3.65
C LYS A 40 13.84 16.61 4.80
N GLY A 41 15.01 17.09 5.25
CA GLY A 41 15.12 18.12 6.27
C GLY A 41 14.86 17.66 7.71
N LEU A 42 14.50 16.41 7.95
CA LEU A 42 14.26 15.91 9.31
C LEU A 42 15.52 15.91 10.16
N ILE A 43 16.68 15.57 9.59
CA ILE A 43 17.98 15.60 10.30
C ILE A 43 18.32 17.00 10.84
N LYS A 44 18.03 18.07 10.07
CA LYS A 44 18.26 19.45 10.51
C LYS A 44 17.36 19.82 11.70
N LYS A 45 16.13 19.31 11.72
CA LYS A 45 15.14 19.60 12.77
C LYS A 45 15.32 18.72 14.01
N TYR A 46 15.80 17.49 13.84
CA TYR A 46 15.93 16.47 14.88
C TYR A 46 17.28 15.74 14.80
N PRO A 47 18.44 16.43 14.96
CA PRO A 47 19.77 15.85 14.66
C PRO A 47 20.10 14.60 15.47
N ASN A 48 19.56 14.48 16.70
CA ASN A 48 19.81 13.33 17.57
C ASN A 48 18.75 12.22 17.47
N ARG A 49 17.90 12.25 16.45
CA ARG A 49 16.80 11.28 16.28
C ARG A 49 16.57 10.87 14.82
N VAL A 50 17.47 11.24 13.93
CA VAL A 50 17.51 10.78 12.54
C VAL A 50 18.87 10.16 12.33
N PHE A 51 18.91 8.87 11.98
CA PHE A 51 20.15 8.12 11.89
C PHE A 51 20.22 7.41 10.53
N ASP A 52 21.23 7.75 9.76
CA ASP A 52 21.60 6.93 8.61
C ASP A 52 22.09 5.56 9.08
N MET A 53 21.78 4.53 8.30
CA MET A 53 22.13 3.16 8.61
C MET A 53 22.97 2.56 7.49
N PRO A 54 23.94 1.69 7.83
CA PRO A 54 24.71 0.98 6.82
C PRO A 54 23.80 0.05 5.99
N THR A 55 24.29 -0.36 4.82
CA THR A 55 23.67 -1.37 3.97
C THR A 55 23.81 -2.75 4.63
N ALA A 56 23.08 -2.96 5.72
CA ALA A 56 23.02 -4.16 6.53
C ALA A 56 21.61 -4.27 7.14
N GLU A 57 20.64 -4.60 6.30
CA GLU A 57 19.21 -4.51 6.62
C GLU A 57 18.81 -5.38 7.81
N ASN A 58 19.38 -6.58 7.92
CA ASN A 58 19.15 -7.48 9.06
C ASN A 58 19.62 -6.85 10.38
N SER A 59 20.83 -6.33 10.42
CA SER A 59 21.39 -5.68 11.61
C SER A 59 20.64 -4.40 11.97
N SER A 60 20.35 -3.57 10.98
CA SER A 60 19.61 -2.31 11.17
C SER A 60 18.20 -2.56 11.70
N THR A 61 17.50 -3.57 11.18
CA THR A 61 16.17 -3.96 11.64
C THR A 61 16.22 -4.57 13.04
N GLY A 62 17.20 -5.43 13.32
CA GLY A 62 17.42 -5.98 14.66
C GLY A 62 17.71 -4.92 15.71
N PHE A 63 18.56 -3.92 15.37
CA PHE A 63 18.83 -2.77 16.20
C PHE A 63 17.57 -1.95 16.49
N ALA A 64 16.74 -1.69 15.45
CA ALA A 64 15.47 -0.98 15.59
C ALA A 64 14.50 -1.73 16.53
N ILE A 65 14.43 -3.06 16.45
CA ILE A 65 13.61 -3.87 17.36
C ILE A 65 14.12 -3.74 18.81
N GLY A 66 15.44 -3.79 19.02
CA GLY A 66 16.04 -3.55 20.34
C GLY A 66 15.67 -2.19 20.92
N LEU A 67 15.71 -1.14 20.11
CA LEU A 67 15.26 0.20 20.50
C LEU A 67 13.76 0.21 20.88
N ALA A 68 12.92 -0.49 20.12
CA ALA A 68 11.50 -0.59 20.40
C ALA A 68 11.23 -1.29 21.74
N LEU A 69 11.95 -2.37 22.05
CA LEU A 69 11.86 -3.06 23.34
C LEU A 69 12.30 -2.17 24.51
N GLN A 70 13.16 -1.18 24.27
CA GLN A 70 13.58 -0.16 25.26
C GLN A 70 12.66 1.06 25.29
N GLY A 71 11.47 0.99 24.68
CA GLY A 71 10.46 2.05 24.75
C GLY A 71 10.64 3.18 23.73
N LYS A 72 11.59 3.07 22.79
CA LYS A 72 11.65 3.96 21.64
C LYS A 72 10.62 3.54 20.59
N LYS A 73 10.34 4.46 19.65
CA LYS A 73 9.42 4.22 18.52
C LYS A 73 10.17 4.42 17.20
N PRO A 74 10.98 3.44 16.81
CA PRO A 74 11.73 3.55 15.57
C PRO A 74 10.81 3.46 14.35
N VAL A 75 11.06 4.33 13.39
CA VAL A 75 10.52 4.26 12.03
C VAL A 75 11.70 3.98 11.11
N ILE A 76 11.88 2.71 10.76
CA ILE A 76 12.96 2.29 9.87
C ILE A 76 12.45 2.22 8.43
N THR A 77 13.27 2.68 7.48
CA THR A 77 12.93 2.69 6.06
C THR A 77 13.89 1.80 5.27
N HIS A 78 13.33 0.83 4.55
CA HIS A 78 14.01 0.12 3.48
C HIS A 78 13.58 0.71 2.14
N GLN A 79 14.55 1.19 1.35
CA GLN A 79 14.29 1.91 0.10
C GLN A 79 13.61 1.05 -0.97
N ARG A 80 13.66 -0.28 -0.79
CA ARG A 80 12.93 -1.29 -1.57
C ARG A 80 12.50 -2.42 -0.66
N VAL A 81 11.32 -2.98 -0.95
CA VAL A 81 10.79 -4.14 -0.21
C VAL A 81 11.71 -5.34 -0.31
N GLU A 82 12.40 -5.49 -1.43
CA GLU A 82 13.33 -6.59 -1.68
C GLU A 82 14.51 -6.59 -0.71
N PHE A 83 14.99 -5.44 -0.29
CA PHE A 83 16.07 -5.34 0.70
C PHE A 83 15.62 -5.80 2.08
N ALA A 84 14.35 -5.57 2.44
CA ALA A 84 13.78 -6.06 3.68
C ALA A 84 13.73 -7.60 3.76
N LEU A 85 13.87 -8.32 2.64
CA LEU A 85 13.96 -9.80 2.65
C LEU A 85 15.18 -10.30 3.43
N LEU A 86 16.25 -9.51 3.50
CA LEU A 86 17.41 -9.80 4.35
C LEU A 86 17.08 -9.72 5.85
N SER A 87 15.99 -9.07 6.22
CA SER A 87 15.53 -8.88 7.60
C SER A 87 14.35 -9.77 7.99
N MET A 88 14.02 -10.78 7.20
CA MET A 88 12.80 -11.57 7.42
C MET A 88 12.81 -12.27 8.78
N ASP A 89 13.95 -12.76 9.26
CA ASP A 89 14.05 -13.34 10.61
C ASP A 89 13.70 -12.30 11.68
N GLN A 90 14.31 -11.13 11.62
CA GLN A 90 14.08 -10.05 12.58
C GLN A 90 12.61 -9.60 12.59
N ILE A 91 11.97 -9.53 11.42
CA ILE A 91 10.59 -9.11 11.30
C ILE A 91 9.64 -10.22 11.76
N ILE A 92 9.82 -11.45 11.28
CA ILE A 92 8.86 -12.55 11.46
C ILE A 92 9.04 -13.25 12.80
N ASN A 93 10.27 -13.58 13.16
CA ASN A 93 10.56 -14.38 14.36
C ASN A 93 10.76 -13.50 15.60
N GLN A 94 11.16 -12.25 15.43
CA GLN A 94 11.39 -11.34 16.54
C GLN A 94 10.24 -10.34 16.68
N ALA A 95 10.15 -9.30 15.83
CA ALA A 95 9.18 -8.22 16.00
C ALA A 95 7.74 -8.74 16.14
N ALA A 96 7.32 -9.63 15.26
CA ALA A 96 5.95 -10.17 15.23
C ALA A 96 5.61 -11.05 16.45
N LYS A 97 6.59 -11.62 17.15
CA LYS A 97 6.35 -12.64 18.19
C LYS A 97 6.58 -12.17 19.62
N TRP A 98 7.41 -11.15 19.84
CA TRP A 98 7.76 -10.72 21.19
C TRP A 98 6.56 -10.40 22.08
N HIS A 99 5.53 -9.74 21.56
CA HIS A 99 4.33 -9.46 22.34
C HIS A 99 3.64 -10.74 22.82
N TYR A 100 3.51 -11.73 21.94
CA TYR A 100 2.90 -13.02 22.29
C TYR A 100 3.78 -13.83 23.24
N MET A 101 5.07 -13.99 22.93
CA MET A 101 6.01 -14.79 23.76
C MET A 101 6.18 -14.23 25.15
N SER A 102 6.04 -12.92 25.33
CA SER A 102 6.13 -12.28 26.66
C SER A 102 4.80 -12.29 27.45
N GLY A 103 3.77 -12.97 26.96
CA GLY A 103 2.45 -12.94 27.57
C GLY A 103 1.81 -11.54 27.56
N GLY A 104 2.06 -10.75 26.51
CA GLY A 104 1.52 -9.41 26.33
C GLY A 104 2.29 -8.29 27.05
N LYS A 105 3.36 -8.60 27.77
CA LYS A 105 4.14 -7.63 28.58
C LYS A 105 5.03 -6.76 27.69
N ALA A 106 5.76 -7.34 26.74
CA ALA A 106 6.61 -6.59 25.83
C ALA A 106 5.76 -5.93 24.73
N LYS A 107 6.14 -4.70 24.38
CA LYS A 107 5.60 -3.97 23.22
C LYS A 107 6.73 -3.80 22.20
N VAL A 108 6.41 -3.86 20.93
CA VAL A 108 7.37 -3.61 19.85
C VAL A 108 6.82 -2.53 18.93
N PRO A 109 6.80 -1.27 19.38
CA PRO A 109 6.25 -0.13 18.63
C PRO A 109 7.20 0.31 17.52
N ILE A 110 7.36 -0.53 16.50
CA ILE A 110 8.20 -0.28 15.33
C ILE A 110 7.34 -0.08 14.09
N VAL A 111 7.70 0.88 13.26
CA VAL A 111 7.18 1.02 11.89
C VAL A 111 8.29 0.68 10.91
N ILE A 112 8.05 -0.31 10.08
CA ILE A 112 8.96 -0.71 9.01
C ILE A 112 8.35 -0.21 7.70
N ARG A 113 8.91 0.88 7.15
CA ARG A 113 8.49 1.45 5.88
C ARG A 113 9.17 0.69 4.76
N LEU A 114 8.35 0.15 3.85
CA LEU A 114 8.81 -0.62 2.70
C LEU A 114 8.37 0.08 1.42
N ILE A 115 9.32 0.51 0.62
CA ILE A 115 9.02 1.16 -0.66
C ILE A 115 8.85 0.07 -1.71
N ILE A 116 7.66 0.03 -2.31
CA ILE A 116 7.37 -0.82 -3.47
C ILE A 116 7.24 0.04 -4.72
N GLY A 117 7.35 -0.57 -5.86
CA GLY A 117 7.18 0.12 -7.11
C GLY A 117 7.62 -0.76 -8.27
N LYS A 118 7.26 -0.31 -9.45
CA LYS A 118 7.51 -1.01 -10.71
C LYS A 118 8.07 -0.02 -11.71
N GLY A 119 8.63 -0.54 -12.80
CA GLY A 119 9.01 0.29 -13.93
C GLY A 119 10.42 0.85 -13.88
N TRP A 120 10.67 1.80 -14.74
CA TRP A 120 11.98 2.44 -14.98
C TRP A 120 13.10 1.43 -15.31
N GLY A 121 12.77 0.28 -15.89
CA GLY A 121 13.73 -0.76 -16.22
C GLY A 121 14.37 -1.48 -15.03
N GLN A 122 13.83 -1.34 -13.82
CA GLN A 122 14.42 -1.88 -12.60
C GLN A 122 14.39 -3.41 -12.50
N GLY A 123 13.57 -4.07 -13.34
CA GLY A 123 13.57 -5.51 -13.52
C GLY A 123 13.06 -6.31 -12.31
N PRO A 124 13.42 -7.61 -12.26
CA PRO A 124 12.79 -8.54 -11.36
C PRO A 124 13.13 -8.33 -9.88
N GLN A 125 14.31 -7.80 -9.59
CA GLN A 125 14.79 -7.63 -8.21
C GLN A 125 14.37 -6.32 -7.55
N HIS A 126 13.80 -5.35 -8.29
CA HIS A 126 13.46 -4.02 -7.73
C HIS A 126 12.06 -3.55 -8.11
N SER A 127 11.18 -4.46 -8.51
CA SER A 127 9.82 -4.12 -8.98
C SER A 127 8.73 -4.99 -8.36
N GLN A 128 9.04 -5.67 -7.26
CA GLN A 128 8.12 -6.60 -6.61
C GLN A 128 7.11 -5.88 -5.71
N SER A 129 5.96 -6.50 -5.53
CA SER A 129 4.94 -6.17 -4.53
C SER A 129 4.75 -7.41 -3.67
N LEU A 130 5.26 -7.38 -2.44
CA LEU A 130 5.39 -8.55 -1.57
C LEU A 130 4.52 -8.44 -0.31
N GLU A 131 3.46 -7.64 -0.35
CA GLU A 131 2.58 -7.34 0.79
C GLU A 131 1.99 -8.61 1.41
N VAL A 132 1.73 -9.62 0.60
CA VAL A 132 1.13 -10.87 1.04
C VAL A 132 2.04 -11.65 2.01
N LEU A 133 3.37 -11.57 1.85
CA LEU A 133 4.31 -12.24 2.74
C LEU A 133 4.15 -11.76 4.18
N PHE A 134 4.00 -10.46 4.36
CA PHE A 134 3.87 -9.86 5.70
C PHE A 134 2.42 -9.91 6.21
N ALA A 135 1.43 -9.83 5.31
CA ALA A 135 0.03 -9.94 5.69
C ALA A 135 -0.33 -11.34 6.22
N HIS A 136 0.40 -12.38 5.78
CA HIS A 136 0.24 -13.75 6.26
C HIS A 136 0.74 -13.96 7.70
N ILE A 137 1.62 -13.10 8.20
CA ILE A 137 2.31 -13.32 9.48
C ILE A 137 1.49 -12.79 10.67
N PRO A 138 1.03 -13.66 11.59
CA PRO A 138 0.38 -13.23 12.83
C PRO A 138 1.34 -12.37 13.68
N GLY A 139 0.82 -11.25 14.19
CA GLY A 139 1.58 -10.29 14.98
C GLY A 139 2.05 -9.06 14.20
N LEU A 140 2.02 -9.08 12.86
CA LEU A 140 2.28 -7.91 12.03
C LEU A 140 0.97 -7.21 11.64
N LYS A 141 1.00 -5.89 11.59
CA LYS A 141 0.00 -5.07 10.88
C LYS A 141 0.57 -4.64 9.54
N VAL A 142 -0.24 -4.64 8.49
CA VAL A 142 0.19 -4.29 7.13
C VAL A 142 -0.70 -3.19 6.57
N VAL A 143 -0.12 -2.05 6.26
CA VAL A 143 -0.81 -0.81 5.89
C VAL A 143 -0.36 -0.35 4.51
N CYS A 144 -1.32 -0.05 3.63
CA CYS A 144 -1.07 0.30 2.22
C CYS A 144 -1.86 1.55 1.81
N PRO A 145 -1.45 2.76 2.20
CA PRO A 145 -2.15 3.99 1.82
C PRO A 145 -2.11 4.23 0.32
N SER A 146 -3.20 4.83 -0.20
CA SER A 146 -3.39 5.10 -1.62
C SER A 146 -3.41 6.60 -1.95
N SER A 147 -3.46 7.48 -0.95
CA SER A 147 -3.54 8.94 -1.12
C SER A 147 -2.67 9.69 -0.12
N PRO A 148 -2.34 10.97 -0.39
CA PRO A 148 -1.60 11.82 0.56
C PRO A 148 -2.25 11.93 1.94
N HIS A 149 -3.58 12.07 1.98
CA HIS A 149 -4.35 12.10 3.22
C HIS A 149 -4.19 10.79 4.01
N GLU A 150 -4.27 9.66 3.35
CA GLU A 150 -4.10 8.35 3.98
C GLU A 150 -2.66 8.13 4.43
N ALA A 151 -1.68 8.51 3.61
CA ALA A 151 -0.27 8.41 3.94
C ALA A 151 0.05 9.09 5.27
N LYS A 152 -0.39 10.33 5.47
CA LYS A 152 -0.19 11.04 6.73
C LYS A 152 -0.93 10.40 7.89
N GLY A 153 -2.24 10.21 7.76
CA GLY A 153 -3.07 9.75 8.87
C GLY A 153 -2.79 8.32 9.31
N LEU A 154 -2.52 7.42 8.38
CA LEU A 154 -2.19 6.02 8.69
C LEU A 154 -0.75 5.89 9.22
N LEU A 155 0.21 6.68 8.73
CA LEU A 155 1.57 6.65 9.28
C LEU A 155 1.60 7.16 10.72
N ILE A 156 0.89 8.23 11.03
CA ILE A 156 0.74 8.70 12.41
C ILE A 156 0.12 7.61 13.29
N SER A 157 -0.93 6.93 12.82
CA SER A 157 -1.54 5.81 13.56
C SER A 157 -0.57 4.65 13.76
N SER A 158 0.25 4.35 12.75
CA SER A 158 1.27 3.30 12.81
C SER A 158 2.35 3.61 13.85
N VAL A 159 2.84 4.85 13.90
CA VAL A 159 3.85 5.28 14.91
C VAL A 159 3.30 5.24 16.34
N LEU A 160 1.99 5.43 16.49
CA LEU A 160 1.32 5.39 17.80
C LEU A 160 0.88 3.98 18.22
N ASP A 161 1.02 2.99 17.36
CA ASP A 161 0.70 1.60 17.66
C ASP A 161 1.77 0.97 18.56
N ASN A 162 1.36 0.06 19.43
CA ASN A 162 2.26 -0.66 20.32
C ASN A 162 2.85 -1.95 19.68
N ASN A 163 2.42 -2.30 18.48
CA ASN A 163 2.83 -3.51 17.78
C ASN A 163 3.49 -3.17 16.45
N PRO A 164 4.25 -4.11 15.86
CA PRO A 164 4.93 -3.87 14.60
C PRO A 164 3.97 -3.57 13.46
N VAL A 165 4.27 -2.52 12.71
CA VAL A 165 3.52 -2.12 11.52
C VAL A 165 4.44 -2.10 10.31
N ILE A 166 4.09 -2.88 9.30
CA ILE A 166 4.66 -2.79 7.97
C ILE A 166 3.88 -1.75 7.19
N PHE A 167 4.56 -0.70 6.77
CA PHE A 167 3.96 0.43 6.09
C PHE A 167 4.46 0.49 4.64
N TYR A 168 3.59 0.10 3.70
CA TYR A 168 3.92 0.06 2.28
C TYR A 168 3.70 1.39 1.59
N GLU A 169 4.69 1.83 0.82
CA GLU A 169 4.62 3.05 0.02
C GLU A 169 4.90 2.73 -1.44
N HIS A 170 3.91 2.89 -2.31
CA HIS A 170 4.14 2.68 -3.73
C HIS A 170 4.83 3.91 -4.33
N ARG A 171 5.99 3.71 -4.96
CA ARG A 171 6.84 4.77 -5.50
C ARG A 171 6.12 5.70 -6.48
N TRP A 172 5.20 5.16 -7.26
CA TRP A 172 4.40 5.93 -8.22
C TRP A 172 3.36 6.84 -7.55
N LEU A 173 3.03 6.63 -6.29
CA LEU A 173 2.15 7.52 -5.53
C LEU A 173 2.86 8.76 -4.99
N HIS A 174 4.20 8.74 -4.88
CA HIS A 174 4.94 9.81 -4.19
C HIS A 174 4.69 11.21 -4.76
N MET A 175 4.38 11.32 -6.06
CA MET A 175 4.10 12.61 -6.73
C MET A 175 2.59 12.93 -6.81
N THR A 176 1.70 12.01 -6.46
CA THR A 176 0.27 12.29 -6.45
C THR A 176 -0.05 13.37 -5.43
N LYS A 177 -0.96 14.27 -5.78
CA LYS A 177 -1.34 15.42 -4.95
C LYS A 177 -2.73 15.21 -4.36
N GLY A 178 -2.95 15.76 -3.17
CA GLY A 178 -4.26 15.71 -2.53
C GLY A 178 -4.38 16.69 -1.37
N HIS A 179 -5.61 16.88 -0.88
CA HIS A 179 -5.87 17.66 0.31
C HIS A 179 -5.40 16.91 1.56
N VAL A 180 -4.53 17.54 2.34
CA VAL A 180 -4.03 17.00 3.60
C VAL A 180 -4.22 18.05 4.70
N PRO A 181 -5.01 17.77 5.75
CA PRO A 181 -5.16 18.69 6.87
C PRO A 181 -3.81 18.98 7.55
N LYS A 182 -3.53 20.26 7.82
CA LYS A 182 -2.29 20.68 8.51
C LYS A 182 -2.21 20.14 9.94
N LYS A 183 -3.36 19.99 10.62
CA LYS A 183 -3.43 19.47 11.99
C LYS A 183 -2.95 18.02 12.06
N PHE A 184 -2.52 17.61 13.24
CA PHE A 184 -2.25 16.22 13.58
C PHE A 184 -3.56 15.43 13.58
N TYR A 185 -3.63 14.31 12.87
CA TYR A 185 -4.80 13.44 12.86
C TYR A 185 -4.39 11.97 12.64
N LYS A 186 -5.25 11.07 13.08
CA LYS A 186 -5.10 9.62 12.96
C LYS A 186 -6.19 9.07 12.05
N LEU A 187 -5.86 8.03 11.30
CA LEU A 187 -6.83 7.18 10.62
C LEU A 187 -6.79 5.79 11.26
N PRO A 188 -7.95 5.17 11.53
CA PRO A 188 -7.97 3.87 12.18
C PRO A 188 -7.39 2.79 11.28
N LEU A 189 -6.49 1.96 11.83
CA LEU A 189 -5.99 0.76 11.16
C LEU A 189 -7.10 -0.30 11.08
N GLY A 190 -7.08 -1.10 10.04
CA GLY A 190 -8.08 -2.16 9.81
C GLY A 190 -9.37 -1.70 9.11
N ASN A 191 -9.47 -0.45 8.71
CA ASN A 191 -10.64 0.06 7.99
C ASN A 191 -10.49 -0.06 6.47
N ASN A 192 -11.62 -0.41 5.82
CA ASN A 192 -11.80 -0.27 4.38
C ASN A 192 -12.68 0.94 4.10
N LYS A 193 -12.42 1.66 3.01
CA LYS A 193 -13.16 2.87 2.65
C LYS A 193 -13.91 2.66 1.33
N ILE A 194 -15.22 2.88 1.33
CA ILE A 194 -16.00 2.99 0.11
C ILE A 194 -15.78 4.40 -0.43
N LEU A 195 -15.05 4.52 -1.53
CA LEU A 195 -14.76 5.80 -2.18
C LEU A 195 -15.89 6.25 -3.11
N GLN A 196 -16.52 5.29 -3.76
CA GLN A 196 -17.63 5.50 -4.68
C GLN A 196 -18.70 4.46 -4.41
N LYS A 197 -19.94 4.91 -4.21
CA LYS A 197 -21.10 4.01 -4.13
C LYS A 197 -21.55 3.59 -5.54
N GLY A 198 -21.90 2.31 -5.69
CA GLY A 198 -22.39 1.74 -6.95
C GLY A 198 -23.30 0.55 -6.72
N LYS A 199 -23.91 0.03 -7.81
CA LYS A 199 -24.83 -1.10 -7.73
C LYS A 199 -24.60 -2.20 -8.77
N ASP A 200 -23.80 -1.91 -9.83
CA ASP A 200 -23.66 -2.81 -10.98
C ASP A 200 -22.50 -3.81 -10.81
N LEU A 201 -21.42 -3.38 -10.15
CA LEU A 201 -20.30 -4.22 -9.74
C LEU A 201 -19.53 -3.56 -8.59
N THR A 202 -18.72 -4.36 -7.89
CA THR A 202 -17.76 -3.86 -6.90
C THR A 202 -16.34 -4.04 -7.42
N ILE A 203 -15.55 -2.99 -7.36
CA ILE A 203 -14.11 -3.02 -7.64
C ILE A 203 -13.38 -2.81 -6.32
N ILE A 204 -12.50 -3.73 -5.98
CA ILE A 204 -11.72 -3.70 -4.75
C ILE A 204 -10.26 -3.58 -5.12
N SER A 205 -9.56 -2.63 -4.51
CA SER A 205 -8.14 -2.43 -4.75
C SER A 205 -7.48 -1.68 -3.59
N PHE A 206 -6.17 -1.50 -3.66
CA PHE A 206 -5.35 -0.76 -2.69
C PHE A 206 -4.13 -0.14 -3.37
N SER A 207 -3.45 0.75 -2.67
CA SER A 207 -2.21 1.36 -3.12
C SER A 207 -2.33 1.96 -4.54
N TYR A 208 -1.31 1.82 -5.41
CA TYR A 208 -1.33 2.43 -6.74
C TYR A 208 -2.45 1.88 -7.66
N MET A 209 -2.77 0.59 -7.59
CA MET A 209 -3.82 0.03 -8.46
C MET A 209 -5.20 0.60 -8.17
N LEU A 210 -5.43 1.16 -6.98
CA LEU A 210 -6.64 1.94 -6.72
C LEU A 210 -6.74 3.17 -7.63
N VAL A 211 -5.63 3.85 -7.91
CA VAL A 211 -5.58 5.00 -8.84
C VAL A 211 -6.03 4.58 -10.24
N GLU A 212 -5.54 3.43 -10.72
CA GLU A 212 -5.99 2.87 -12.01
C GLU A 212 -7.50 2.53 -11.98
N CYS A 213 -8.01 1.99 -10.87
CA CYS A 213 -9.44 1.71 -10.71
C CYS A 213 -10.29 2.99 -10.73
N LEU A 214 -9.79 4.10 -10.20
CA LEU A 214 -10.48 5.39 -10.23
C LEU A 214 -10.53 5.98 -11.65
N LYS A 215 -9.46 5.82 -12.45
CA LYS A 215 -9.47 6.15 -13.89
C LYS A 215 -10.52 5.32 -14.62
N VAL A 216 -10.51 4.00 -14.41
CA VAL A 216 -11.51 3.08 -14.98
C VAL A 216 -12.93 3.51 -14.58
N ASN A 217 -13.15 3.92 -13.34
CA ASN A 217 -14.48 4.35 -12.89
C ASN A 217 -15.03 5.57 -13.67
N THR A 218 -14.16 6.47 -14.11
CA THR A 218 -14.58 7.59 -14.99
C THR A 218 -15.12 7.05 -16.32
N ILE A 219 -14.43 6.11 -16.94
CA ILE A 219 -14.87 5.45 -18.18
C ILE A 219 -16.19 4.70 -17.96
N LEU A 220 -16.33 3.98 -16.83
CA LEU A 220 -17.55 3.25 -16.50
C LEU A 220 -18.77 4.18 -16.38
N LYS A 221 -18.60 5.36 -15.76
CA LYS A 221 -19.67 6.36 -15.66
C LYS A 221 -20.15 6.84 -17.04
N GLU A 222 -19.24 7.09 -17.96
CA GLU A 222 -19.59 7.45 -19.36
C GLU A 222 -20.34 6.33 -20.09
N ASN A 223 -20.13 5.09 -19.65
CA ASN A 223 -20.84 3.91 -20.18
C ASN A 223 -22.07 3.51 -19.34
N ASN A 224 -22.57 4.39 -18.46
CA ASN A 224 -23.72 4.14 -17.58
C ASN A 224 -23.55 2.89 -16.69
N ILE A 225 -22.32 2.62 -16.22
CA ILE A 225 -22.02 1.57 -15.25
C ILE A 225 -21.65 2.23 -13.93
N ARG A 226 -22.36 1.88 -12.86
CA ARG A 226 -22.16 2.41 -11.52
C ARG A 226 -21.39 1.41 -10.67
N ALA A 227 -20.06 1.49 -10.71
CA ALA A 227 -19.20 0.67 -9.89
C ALA A 227 -19.14 1.19 -8.44
N GLU A 228 -19.17 0.27 -7.48
CA GLU A 228 -18.76 0.57 -6.10
C GLU A 228 -17.26 0.34 -5.98
N ILE A 229 -16.52 1.37 -5.54
CA ILE A 229 -15.06 1.32 -5.40
C ILE A 229 -14.71 1.22 -3.92
N ILE A 230 -14.02 0.15 -3.55
CA ILE A 230 -13.56 -0.09 -2.18
C ILE A 230 -12.04 -0.03 -2.15
N ASN A 231 -11.52 0.88 -1.31
CA ASN A 231 -10.11 0.98 -0.98
C ASN A 231 -9.80 0.18 0.28
N ILE A 232 -8.87 -0.76 0.18
CA ILE A 232 -8.30 -1.46 1.32
C ILE A 232 -7.08 -0.71 1.80
N GLN A 233 -7.19 -0.08 2.96
CA GLN A 233 -6.11 0.72 3.55
C GLN A 233 -5.17 -0.11 4.41
N THR A 234 -5.66 -1.26 4.89
CA THR A 234 -4.92 -2.17 5.78
C THR A 234 -5.21 -3.60 5.36
N LEU A 235 -4.18 -4.34 5.04
CA LEU A 235 -4.27 -5.76 4.63
C LEU A 235 -4.32 -6.68 5.85
N ASN A 236 -3.68 -6.29 6.95
CA ASN A 236 -3.75 -6.97 8.25
C ASN A 236 -3.67 -5.90 9.37
N PRO A 237 -4.64 -5.83 10.34
CA PRO A 237 -5.87 -6.62 10.37
C PRO A 237 -6.83 -6.25 9.24
N PHE A 238 -7.65 -7.20 8.80
CA PHE A 238 -8.57 -7.04 7.69
C PHE A 238 -10.03 -7.16 8.12
N LYS A 239 -10.85 -6.13 7.84
CA LYS A 239 -12.29 -6.13 8.14
C LYS A 239 -13.11 -6.37 6.88
N ILE A 240 -13.65 -7.59 6.73
CA ILE A 240 -14.38 -8.02 5.53
C ILE A 240 -15.81 -7.46 5.43
N SER A 241 -16.41 -6.97 6.52
CA SER A 241 -17.84 -6.65 6.61
C SER A 241 -18.38 -5.72 5.52
N LYS A 242 -17.65 -4.63 5.22
CA LYS A 242 -18.05 -3.71 4.14
C LYS A 242 -18.00 -4.36 2.76
N ILE A 243 -17.01 -5.22 2.55
CA ILE A 243 -16.85 -5.98 1.29
C ILE A 243 -17.99 -6.99 1.13
N ILE A 244 -18.33 -7.70 2.18
CA ILE A 244 -19.49 -8.62 2.17
C ILE A 244 -20.79 -7.87 1.85
N GLY A 245 -21.01 -6.71 2.49
CA GLY A 245 -22.18 -5.87 2.21
C GLY A 245 -22.27 -5.45 0.74
N SER A 246 -21.13 -5.03 0.17
CA SER A 246 -21.02 -4.66 -1.24
C SER A 246 -21.24 -5.88 -2.16
N ALA A 247 -20.63 -7.03 -1.84
CA ALA A 247 -20.75 -8.26 -2.61
C ALA A 247 -22.19 -8.79 -2.65
N LYS A 248 -22.92 -8.72 -1.53
CA LYS A 248 -24.36 -9.06 -1.49
C LYS A 248 -25.20 -8.18 -2.40
N LYS A 249 -24.85 -6.88 -2.49
CA LYS A 249 -25.56 -5.89 -3.29
C LYS A 249 -25.30 -6.04 -4.79
N THR A 250 -24.01 -6.06 -5.17
CA THR A 250 -23.61 -6.00 -6.59
C THR A 250 -23.52 -7.37 -7.26
N LYS A 251 -23.24 -8.42 -6.49
CA LYS A 251 -23.05 -9.82 -6.93
C LYS A 251 -21.97 -10.01 -8.02
N LYS A 252 -21.18 -8.99 -8.28
CA LYS A 252 -20.10 -8.96 -9.27
C LYS A 252 -18.90 -8.27 -8.67
N ILE A 253 -17.81 -9.00 -8.52
CA ILE A 253 -16.62 -8.54 -7.83
C ILE A 253 -15.40 -8.60 -8.75
N LEU A 254 -14.71 -7.48 -8.89
CA LEU A 254 -13.38 -7.42 -9.46
C LEU A 254 -12.38 -7.05 -8.37
N PHE A 255 -11.36 -7.87 -8.17
CA PHE A 255 -10.20 -7.52 -7.37
C PHE A 255 -9.02 -7.14 -8.26
N VAL A 256 -8.41 -5.99 -8.01
CA VAL A 256 -7.26 -5.48 -8.75
C VAL A 256 -6.06 -5.38 -7.81
N ASP A 257 -5.06 -6.24 -8.03
CA ASP A 257 -3.90 -6.41 -7.18
C ASP A 257 -2.70 -5.60 -7.70
N ASN A 258 -1.84 -5.13 -6.78
CA ASN A 258 -0.54 -4.54 -7.12
C ASN A 258 0.52 -5.62 -7.39
N GLY A 259 0.38 -6.78 -6.77
CA GLY A 259 1.28 -7.93 -6.88
C GLY A 259 0.82 -8.97 -7.89
N TRP A 260 1.40 -10.16 -7.77
CA TRP A 260 1.00 -11.31 -8.60
C TRP A 260 -0.42 -11.77 -8.27
N LYS A 261 -1.17 -12.13 -9.31
CA LYS A 261 -2.56 -12.60 -9.16
C LYS A 261 -2.64 -13.90 -8.33
N ASN A 262 -1.70 -14.83 -8.54
CA ASN A 262 -1.68 -16.10 -7.83
C ASN A 262 -1.13 -15.88 -6.42
N PHE A 263 -1.78 -16.50 -5.43
CA PHE A 263 -1.49 -16.35 -4.01
C PHE A 263 -1.55 -14.90 -3.48
N GLY A 264 -2.09 -13.95 -4.28
CA GLY A 264 -2.25 -12.56 -3.89
C GLY A 264 -3.44 -12.36 -2.93
N ILE A 265 -3.53 -11.16 -2.35
CA ILE A 265 -4.58 -10.75 -1.38
C ILE A 265 -6.00 -10.99 -1.93
N GLY A 266 -6.19 -10.85 -3.24
CA GLY A 266 -7.48 -11.10 -3.88
C GLY A 266 -7.99 -12.54 -3.77
N ALA A 267 -7.11 -13.52 -3.55
CA ALA A 267 -7.52 -14.91 -3.32
C ALA A 267 -8.20 -15.03 -1.95
N GLU A 268 -7.59 -14.49 -0.90
CA GLU A 268 -8.11 -14.49 0.46
C GLU A 268 -9.45 -13.76 0.55
N ILE A 269 -9.56 -12.58 -0.09
CA ILE A 269 -10.79 -11.80 -0.09
C ILE A 269 -11.94 -12.57 -0.74
N ILE A 270 -11.71 -13.22 -1.88
CA ILE A 270 -12.74 -14.00 -2.57
C ILE A 270 -13.13 -15.23 -1.75
N SER A 271 -12.18 -15.93 -1.15
CA SER A 271 -12.43 -17.03 -0.23
C SER A 271 -13.33 -16.58 0.93
N SER A 272 -12.95 -15.51 1.62
CA SER A 272 -13.71 -14.93 2.71
C SER A 272 -15.13 -14.49 2.28
N ILE A 273 -15.30 -13.93 1.08
CA ILE A 273 -16.64 -13.60 0.56
C ILE A 273 -17.45 -14.88 0.36
N SER A 274 -16.86 -15.93 -0.24
CA SER A 274 -17.53 -17.20 -0.53
C SER A 274 -17.98 -17.92 0.75
N GLU A 275 -17.17 -17.89 1.79
CA GLU A 275 -17.49 -18.45 3.10
C GLU A 275 -18.69 -17.75 3.78
N ASN A 276 -18.83 -16.44 3.57
CA ASN A 276 -19.84 -15.59 4.20
C ASN A 276 -21.11 -15.39 3.36
N ILE A 277 -21.11 -15.78 2.08
CA ILE A 277 -22.27 -15.64 1.17
C ILE A 277 -22.63 -16.99 0.55
N LYS A 278 -23.30 -17.86 1.33
CA LYS A 278 -23.65 -19.21 0.88
C LYS A 278 -24.85 -19.28 -0.06
N LYS A 279 -25.81 -18.34 0.05
CA LYS A 279 -27.11 -18.41 -0.64
C LYS A 279 -27.19 -17.60 -1.96
N ALA A 280 -26.22 -16.75 -2.26
CA ALA A 280 -26.24 -15.92 -3.45
C ALA A 280 -25.06 -16.24 -4.35
N LYS A 281 -25.32 -16.43 -5.64
CA LYS A 281 -24.25 -16.56 -6.64
C LYS A 281 -23.55 -15.20 -6.80
N VAL A 282 -22.25 -15.15 -6.52
CA VAL A 282 -21.41 -14.00 -6.76
C VAL A 282 -20.41 -14.36 -7.87
N GLU A 283 -20.30 -13.51 -8.89
CA GLU A 283 -19.34 -13.67 -9.98
C GLU A 283 -18.04 -12.92 -9.63
N TYR A 284 -16.88 -13.55 -9.88
CA TYR A 284 -15.58 -13.03 -9.50
C TYR A 284 -14.63 -12.94 -10.69
N GLU A 285 -13.91 -11.84 -10.78
CA GLU A 285 -12.69 -11.71 -11.60
C GLU A 285 -11.56 -11.15 -10.73
N ARG A 286 -10.34 -11.59 -11.01
CA ARG A 286 -9.12 -11.06 -10.42
C ARG A 286 -8.14 -10.67 -11.50
N ILE A 287 -7.40 -9.60 -11.27
CA ILE A 287 -6.29 -9.19 -12.10
C ILE A 287 -5.13 -8.73 -11.20
N GLY A 288 -3.94 -9.07 -11.57
CA GLY A 288 -2.68 -8.69 -10.94
C GLY A 288 -1.55 -8.88 -11.95
N ILE A 289 -0.32 -8.73 -11.50
CA ILE A 289 0.86 -9.00 -12.33
C ILE A 289 0.80 -10.46 -12.84
N VAL A 290 1.21 -10.68 -14.07
CA VAL A 290 1.30 -12.04 -14.63
C VAL A 290 2.35 -12.86 -13.88
N GLN A 291 2.16 -14.20 -13.84
CA GLN A 291 3.00 -15.12 -13.04
C GLN A 291 4.38 -15.36 -13.71
N THR A 292 5.13 -14.29 -13.86
CA THR A 292 6.51 -14.29 -14.35
C THR A 292 7.35 -13.31 -13.56
N PRO A 293 8.68 -13.45 -13.51
CA PRO A 293 9.55 -12.37 -13.06
C PRO A 293 9.30 -11.10 -13.89
N ILE A 294 9.45 -9.94 -13.27
CA ILE A 294 9.15 -8.66 -13.90
C ILE A 294 10.30 -8.31 -14.87
N PRO A 295 10.02 -8.11 -16.16
CA PRO A 295 11.07 -7.82 -17.13
C PRO A 295 11.59 -6.38 -16.98
N SER A 296 12.88 -6.17 -17.29
CA SER A 296 13.51 -4.85 -17.31
C SER A 296 13.14 -4.06 -18.58
N THR A 297 12.94 -4.75 -19.70
CA THR A 297 12.66 -4.08 -20.98
C THR A 297 11.22 -3.63 -21.09
N ILE A 298 11.00 -2.39 -21.54
CA ILE A 298 9.69 -1.78 -21.74
C ILE A 298 8.81 -2.60 -22.69
N SER A 299 9.40 -3.20 -23.73
CA SER A 299 8.68 -4.02 -24.71
C SER A 299 7.97 -5.22 -24.11
N LEU A 300 8.50 -5.78 -23.01
CA LEU A 300 7.90 -6.88 -22.27
C LEU A 300 7.10 -6.39 -21.05
N ALA A 301 7.54 -5.33 -20.38
CA ALA A 301 6.89 -4.81 -19.16
C ALA A 301 5.42 -4.45 -19.39
N LYS A 302 5.05 -4.00 -20.60
CA LYS A 302 3.66 -3.68 -20.96
C LYS A 302 2.68 -4.85 -20.83
N TYR A 303 3.17 -6.09 -20.88
CA TYR A 303 2.35 -7.30 -20.74
C TYR A 303 2.29 -7.80 -19.28
N SER A 304 3.18 -7.32 -18.42
CA SER A 304 3.29 -7.79 -17.04
C SER A 304 2.29 -7.11 -16.10
N TYR A 305 2.03 -5.83 -16.29
CA TYR A 305 1.26 -5.04 -15.35
C TYR A 305 -0.20 -4.86 -15.74
N PRO A 306 -1.14 -4.94 -14.78
CA PRO A 306 -2.50 -4.46 -15.01
C PRO A 306 -2.50 -2.99 -15.40
N ASN A 307 -3.39 -2.64 -16.31
CA ASN A 307 -3.62 -1.27 -16.77
C ASN A 307 -5.11 -1.02 -16.99
N THR A 308 -5.49 0.21 -17.28
CA THR A 308 -6.87 0.61 -17.55
C THR A 308 -7.57 -0.32 -18.55
N TYR A 309 -6.91 -0.66 -19.66
CA TYR A 309 -7.49 -1.53 -20.68
C TYR A 309 -7.75 -2.95 -20.17
N SER A 310 -6.76 -3.58 -19.53
CA SER A 310 -6.87 -4.94 -19.00
C SER A 310 -7.91 -5.05 -17.88
N ILE A 311 -8.04 -4.01 -17.05
CA ILE A 311 -9.07 -3.91 -16.02
C ILE A 311 -10.46 -3.85 -16.66
N ILE A 312 -10.66 -3.01 -17.68
CA ILE A 312 -11.93 -2.91 -18.42
C ILE A 312 -12.31 -4.24 -19.06
N LYS A 313 -11.34 -4.96 -19.65
CA LYS A 313 -11.60 -6.31 -20.21
C LYS A 313 -12.14 -7.29 -19.17
N LYS A 314 -11.68 -7.22 -17.94
CA LYS A 314 -12.23 -8.01 -16.82
C LYS A 314 -13.64 -7.58 -16.45
N ILE A 315 -13.91 -6.28 -16.46
CA ILE A 315 -15.23 -5.74 -16.17
C ILE A 315 -16.23 -6.15 -17.26
N GLU A 316 -15.85 -6.07 -18.55
CA GLU A 316 -16.71 -6.51 -19.67
C GLU A 316 -17.24 -7.95 -19.46
N LYS A 317 -16.39 -8.86 -18.96
CA LYS A 317 -16.79 -10.24 -18.63
C LYS A 317 -17.85 -10.29 -17.54
N LEU A 318 -17.67 -9.50 -16.46
CA LEU A 318 -18.61 -9.46 -15.35
C LEU A 318 -19.95 -8.82 -15.72
N VAL A 319 -19.92 -7.70 -16.47
CA VAL A 319 -21.15 -6.99 -16.85
C VAL A 319 -21.80 -7.54 -18.12
N LYS A 320 -21.12 -8.45 -18.83
CA LYS A 320 -21.57 -9.12 -20.06
C LYS A 320 -21.92 -8.14 -21.19
N ARG A 321 -21.19 -7.03 -21.27
CA ARG A 321 -21.34 -6.05 -22.36
C ARG A 321 -20.01 -5.37 -22.67
N LYS A 322 -19.88 -4.85 -23.90
CA LYS A 322 -18.72 -4.06 -24.32
C LYS A 322 -18.76 -2.66 -23.70
N ILE A 323 -17.57 -2.14 -23.39
CA ILE A 323 -17.36 -0.82 -22.83
C ILE A 323 -16.58 0.02 -23.84
N LYS A 324 -17.15 1.15 -24.25
CA LYS A 324 -16.47 2.09 -25.13
C LYS A 324 -15.42 2.85 -24.32
N ILE A 325 -14.17 2.79 -24.78
CA ILE A 325 -13.05 3.52 -24.18
C ILE A 325 -12.74 4.71 -25.07
N ASP A 326 -12.93 5.93 -24.55
CA ASP A 326 -12.48 7.13 -25.24
C ASP A 326 -10.94 7.15 -25.23
N PRO A 327 -10.27 7.35 -26.39
CA PRO A 327 -8.81 7.40 -26.49
C PRO A 327 -8.13 8.39 -25.52
N LYS A 328 -8.82 9.43 -25.08
CA LYS A 328 -8.31 10.41 -24.08
C LYS A 328 -7.94 9.76 -22.73
N TYR A 329 -8.55 8.62 -22.38
CA TYR A 329 -8.27 7.88 -21.15
C TYR A 329 -7.15 6.83 -21.28
N VAL A 330 -6.70 6.58 -22.50
CA VAL A 330 -5.58 5.67 -22.73
C VAL A 330 -4.29 6.44 -22.53
N SER A 331 -3.52 6.05 -21.52
CA SER A 331 -2.20 6.67 -21.28
C SER A 331 -1.34 6.56 -22.54
N LYS A 332 -0.83 7.71 -23.00
CA LYS A 332 0.15 7.77 -24.10
C LYS A 332 1.56 7.53 -23.61
N GLY A 333 1.77 7.45 -22.29
CA GLY A 333 3.07 7.22 -21.67
C GLY A 333 3.51 5.77 -21.71
N SER A 334 4.75 5.53 -21.34
CA SER A 334 5.30 4.19 -21.18
C SER A 334 4.51 3.45 -20.08
N PRO A 335 4.09 2.19 -20.30
CA PRO A 335 3.47 1.38 -19.26
C PRO A 335 4.41 1.08 -18.08
N ASP A 336 5.68 1.40 -18.25
CA ASP A 336 6.77 1.22 -17.32
C ASP A 336 7.07 2.47 -16.47
N GLN A 337 6.27 3.52 -16.63
CA GLN A 337 6.41 4.77 -15.89
C GLN A 337 5.06 5.27 -15.40
N PRO A 338 5.02 6.06 -14.30
CA PRO A 338 3.78 6.65 -13.83
C PRO A 338 3.21 7.63 -14.85
N ASP A 339 1.90 7.67 -14.95
CA ASP A 339 1.20 8.71 -15.70
C ASP A 339 1.25 10.03 -14.94
N ASN A 340 2.23 10.88 -15.26
CA ASN A 340 2.43 12.15 -14.59
C ASN A 340 1.31 13.18 -14.86
N ASN A 341 0.45 12.93 -15.82
CA ASN A 341 -0.71 13.78 -16.09
C ASN A 341 -1.89 13.47 -15.16
N PHE A 342 -1.87 12.30 -14.52
CA PHE A 342 -2.87 11.91 -13.54
C PHE A 342 -2.41 12.28 -12.14
N LEU A 343 -2.89 13.40 -11.64
CA LEU A 343 -2.54 13.90 -10.29
C LEU A 343 -3.39 13.28 -9.17
N GLY A 344 -4.33 12.43 -9.53
CA GLY A 344 -5.22 11.75 -8.57
C GLY A 344 -6.50 12.52 -8.30
N PRO A 345 -7.54 11.84 -7.84
CA PRO A 345 -8.83 12.44 -7.45
C PRO A 345 -8.88 12.79 -5.95
N PHE A 346 -7.73 13.01 -5.31
CA PHE A 346 -7.64 13.12 -3.85
C PHE A 346 -7.66 14.56 -3.35
#